data_8b454d13556152914c92090418aeb9b8
#
_entry.id   8b454d13556152914c92090418aeb9b8
#
_cell.length_a   1.000
_cell.length_b   1.000
_cell.length_c   1.000
_cell.angle_alpha   90.00
_cell.angle_beta   90.00
_cell.angle_gamma   90.00
#
_symmetry.space_group_name_H-M   'P 1'
#
loop_
_entity.id
_entity.type
_entity.pdbx_description
1 polymer ?
#
loop_
_entity_poly.entity_id
_entity_poly.type
_entity_poly.pdbx_seq_one_letter_code
_entity_poly.pdbx_strand_id
1 'polypeptide(L)'
;MATPGLLRRTLPRHAGVAPVVRLLSVLTAAALAVDAAVHLRDAGLYAGVGGGGQLGEDTLFRAEAVVALVVAVAVLVRPRPAVWGLAVLVAGSAAGAAILSTYVDLGRLGPIPDLYEPTWSLPGKALSAGAEAFGAAAAALALGRVLAGRLRHGAGPRPRP
;
A
#
# COMPACT_ATOMS: atom_id res chain seq x y z
N MET A 1 -56.02 12.16 -26.49
CA MET A 1 -54.71 12.83 -26.37
C MET A 1 -53.92 12.12 -25.27
N ALA A 2 -52.96 11.29 -25.61
CA ALA A 2 -52.14 10.55 -24.66
C ALA A 2 -50.82 11.33 -24.45
N THR A 3 -50.51 11.71 -23.22
CA THR A 3 -49.30 12.40 -22.83
C THR A 3 -48.11 11.43 -22.85
N PRO A 4 -47.01 11.72 -23.56
CA PRO A 4 -45.83 10.84 -23.55
C PRO A 4 -45.12 10.94 -22.18
N GLY A 5 -45.14 9.86 -21.43
CA GLY A 5 -44.38 9.71 -20.21
C GLY A 5 -42.86 9.83 -20.48
N LEU A 6 -42.25 10.88 -19.95
CA LEU A 6 -40.84 11.12 -19.89
C LEU A 6 -40.14 9.96 -19.13
N LEU A 7 -39.60 9.01 -19.86
CA LEU A 7 -38.67 8.01 -19.33
C LEU A 7 -37.46 8.76 -18.77
N ARG A 8 -37.46 9.04 -17.48
CA ARG A 8 -36.27 9.44 -16.73
C ARG A 8 -35.27 8.25 -16.84
N ARG A 9 -34.35 8.36 -17.77
CA ARG A 9 -33.14 7.53 -17.79
C ARG A 9 -32.36 7.85 -16.50
N THR A 10 -32.54 7.04 -15.48
CA THR A 10 -31.66 7.02 -14.32
C THR A 10 -30.31 6.46 -14.80
N LEU A 11 -29.39 7.35 -15.09
CA LEU A 11 -27.99 6.99 -15.33
C LEU A 11 -27.49 6.17 -14.13
N PRO A 12 -26.87 5.01 -14.36
CA PRO A 12 -26.37 4.19 -13.26
C PRO A 12 -25.30 4.98 -12.51
N ARG A 13 -25.57 5.31 -11.26
CA ARG A 13 -24.66 6.01 -10.32
C ARG A 13 -23.34 5.25 -10.06
N HIS A 14 -23.10 4.13 -10.71
CA HIS A 14 -21.93 3.27 -10.52
C HIS A 14 -20.75 3.57 -11.44
N ALA A 15 -20.93 4.45 -12.43
CA ALA A 15 -19.87 4.78 -13.40
C ALA A 15 -18.64 5.47 -12.77
N GLY A 16 -18.77 6.06 -11.58
CA GLY A 16 -17.69 6.84 -10.94
C GLY A 16 -16.74 6.06 -10.02
N VAL A 17 -17.15 4.90 -9.48
CA VAL A 17 -16.32 4.18 -8.49
C VAL A 17 -15.22 3.35 -9.14
N ALA A 18 -15.54 2.68 -10.24
CA ALA A 18 -14.58 1.82 -10.94
C ALA A 18 -13.33 2.56 -11.48
N PRO A 19 -13.44 3.74 -12.13
CA PRO A 19 -12.26 4.46 -12.61
C PRO A 19 -11.40 4.99 -11.47
N VAL A 20 -12.00 5.44 -10.36
CA VAL A 20 -11.25 5.92 -9.19
C VAL A 20 -10.48 4.76 -8.53
N VAL A 21 -11.09 3.60 -8.36
CA VAL A 21 -10.40 2.43 -7.79
C VAL A 21 -9.26 1.98 -8.71
N ARG A 22 -9.44 2.03 -10.03
CA ARG A 22 -8.35 1.75 -10.99
C ARG A 22 -7.20 2.74 -10.85
N LEU A 23 -7.49 4.03 -10.77
CA LEU A 23 -6.46 5.04 -10.55
C LEU A 23 -5.70 4.78 -9.26
N LEU A 24 -6.41 4.51 -8.17
CA LEU A 24 -5.79 4.17 -6.89
C LEU A 24 -4.95 2.88 -6.96
N SER A 25 -5.36 1.87 -7.77
CA SER A 25 -4.54 0.69 -8.01
C SER A 25 -3.20 1.04 -8.67
N VAL A 26 -3.24 1.87 -9.70
CA VAL A 26 -2.03 2.30 -10.41
C VAL A 26 -1.13 3.14 -9.50
N LEU A 27 -1.69 4.08 -8.75
CA LEU A 27 -0.95 4.92 -7.83
C LEU A 27 -0.29 4.11 -6.70
N THR A 28 -1.03 3.18 -6.09
CA THR A 28 -0.48 2.29 -5.05
C THR A 28 0.61 1.39 -5.62
N ALA A 29 0.38 0.78 -6.79
CA ALA A 29 1.39 -0.08 -7.41
C ALA A 29 2.65 0.68 -7.81
N ALA A 30 2.51 1.90 -8.33
CA ALA A 30 3.65 2.76 -8.66
C ALA A 30 4.45 3.15 -7.40
N ALA A 31 3.77 3.49 -6.31
CA ALA A 31 4.41 3.81 -5.04
C ALA A 31 5.20 2.62 -4.48
N LEU A 32 4.60 1.42 -4.46
CA LEU A 32 5.27 0.19 -4.03
C LEU A 32 6.44 -0.21 -4.97
N ALA A 33 6.35 0.10 -6.27
CA ALA A 33 7.44 -0.14 -7.20
C ALA A 33 8.62 0.83 -6.98
N VAL A 34 8.35 2.09 -6.64
CA VAL A 34 9.39 3.06 -6.25
C VAL A 34 10.06 2.61 -4.97
N ASP A 35 9.29 2.23 -3.97
CA ASP A 35 9.78 1.67 -2.72
C ASP A 35 10.69 0.45 -2.95
N ALA A 36 10.21 -0.55 -3.68
CA ALA A 36 11.00 -1.74 -4.03
C ALA A 36 12.30 -1.40 -4.77
N ALA A 37 12.28 -0.42 -5.68
CA ALA A 37 13.47 0.00 -6.41
C ALA A 37 14.52 0.64 -5.48
N VAL A 38 14.09 1.44 -4.50
CA VAL A 38 14.97 2.02 -3.48
C VAL A 38 15.57 0.90 -2.62
N HIS A 39 14.75 -0.01 -2.09
CA HIS A 39 15.20 -1.11 -1.25
C HIS A 39 16.18 -2.06 -1.97
N LEU A 40 15.95 -2.39 -3.26
CA LEU A 40 16.89 -3.19 -4.05
C LEU A 40 18.22 -2.49 -4.27
N ARG A 41 18.20 -1.17 -4.47
CA ARG A 41 19.42 -0.37 -4.60
C ARG A 41 20.18 -0.34 -3.27
N ASP A 42 19.47 -0.08 -2.18
CA ASP A 42 20.06 0.07 -0.86
C ASP A 42 20.58 -1.27 -0.32
N ALA A 43 19.94 -2.40 -0.67
CA ALA A 43 20.46 -3.73 -0.39
C ALA A 43 21.90 -3.92 -0.89
N GLY A 44 22.29 -3.28 -2.00
CA GLY A 44 23.66 -3.31 -2.47
C GLY A 44 24.63 -2.47 -1.62
N LEU A 45 24.14 -1.38 -1.03
CA LEU A 45 24.95 -0.49 -0.17
C LEU A 45 25.19 -1.10 1.21
N TYR A 46 24.24 -1.89 1.70
CA TYR A 46 24.29 -2.53 3.02
C TYR A 46 24.76 -3.99 2.98
N ALA A 47 25.33 -4.42 1.83
CA ALA A 47 25.87 -5.76 1.69
C ALA A 47 27.00 -6.01 2.70
N GLY A 48 26.80 -7.02 3.57
CA GLY A 48 27.74 -7.35 4.64
C GLY A 48 27.59 -6.56 5.93
N VAL A 49 26.64 -5.64 6.01
CA VAL A 49 26.24 -5.00 7.26
C VAL A 49 25.32 -5.94 8.04
N GLY A 50 25.67 -6.18 9.28
CA GLY A 50 25.06 -7.25 10.08
C GLY A 50 25.89 -8.54 9.96
N GLY A 51 26.08 -9.24 11.04
CA GLY A 51 26.88 -10.46 11.10
C GLY A 51 26.68 -11.14 12.46
N GLY A 52 27.30 -12.29 12.66
CA GLY A 52 27.28 -12.97 13.96
C GLY A 52 25.90 -13.52 14.35
N GLY A 53 25.17 -14.14 13.39
CA GLY A 53 23.88 -14.79 13.63
C GLY A 53 22.66 -13.90 13.47
N GLN A 54 22.85 -12.70 12.90
CA GLN A 54 21.75 -11.78 12.54
C GLN A 54 21.37 -11.93 11.07
N LEU A 55 20.15 -11.49 10.75
CA LEU A 55 19.77 -11.19 9.37
C LEU A 55 20.59 -9.97 8.90
N GLY A 56 21.18 -10.06 7.70
CA GLY A 56 21.81 -8.90 7.09
C GLY A 56 20.79 -7.86 6.71
N GLU A 57 21.13 -6.60 6.81
CA GLU A 57 20.24 -5.50 6.39
C GLU A 57 19.89 -5.62 4.90
N ASP A 58 20.85 -6.03 4.08
CA ASP A 58 20.63 -6.31 2.67
C ASP A 58 19.55 -7.38 2.42
N THR A 59 19.47 -8.37 3.30
CA THR A 59 18.44 -9.40 3.24
C THR A 59 17.07 -8.85 3.59
N LEU A 60 16.99 -7.97 4.60
CA LEU A 60 15.74 -7.30 4.97
C LEU A 60 15.23 -6.40 3.84
N PHE A 61 16.12 -5.60 3.24
CA PHE A 61 15.76 -4.75 2.09
C PHE A 61 15.29 -5.55 0.88
N ARG A 62 15.92 -6.67 0.57
CA ARG A 62 15.48 -7.56 -0.53
C ARG A 62 14.12 -8.18 -0.23
N ALA A 63 13.90 -8.63 1.01
CA ALA A 63 12.64 -9.19 1.42
C ALA A 63 11.50 -8.16 1.31
N GLU A 64 11.72 -6.93 1.77
CA GLU A 64 10.77 -5.82 1.64
C GLU A 64 10.45 -5.53 0.18
N ALA A 65 11.47 -5.40 -0.68
CA ALA A 65 11.28 -5.17 -2.11
C ALA A 65 10.44 -6.26 -2.79
N VAL A 66 10.69 -7.54 -2.45
CA VAL A 66 9.90 -8.66 -3.00
C VAL A 66 8.44 -8.57 -2.55
N VAL A 67 8.20 -8.32 -1.26
CA VAL A 67 6.85 -8.18 -0.71
C VAL A 67 6.12 -7.01 -1.36
N ALA A 68 6.77 -5.83 -1.47
CA ALA A 68 6.22 -4.66 -2.11
C ALA A 68 5.82 -4.93 -3.57
N LEU A 69 6.68 -5.59 -4.36
CA LEU A 69 6.38 -5.94 -5.75
C LEU A 69 5.22 -6.95 -5.87
N VAL A 70 5.17 -7.96 -5.02
CA VAL A 70 4.07 -8.93 -5.00
C VAL A 70 2.74 -8.23 -4.71
N VAL A 71 2.72 -7.32 -3.74
CA VAL A 71 1.53 -6.54 -3.40
C VAL A 71 1.17 -5.56 -4.51
N ALA A 72 2.15 -4.90 -5.14
CA ALA A 72 1.93 -4.03 -6.30
C ALA A 72 1.22 -4.77 -7.45
N VAL A 73 1.70 -5.97 -7.78
CA VAL A 73 1.03 -6.82 -8.79
C VAL A 73 -0.37 -7.23 -8.33
N ALA A 74 -0.52 -7.62 -7.06
CA ALA A 74 -1.81 -8.06 -6.54
C ALA A 74 -2.89 -6.98 -6.59
N VAL A 75 -2.58 -5.71 -6.28
CA VAL A 75 -3.55 -4.60 -6.36
C VAL A 75 -3.95 -4.28 -7.80
N LEU A 76 -3.07 -4.54 -8.80
CA LEU A 76 -3.39 -4.36 -10.21
C LEU A 76 -4.27 -5.49 -10.76
N VAL A 77 -3.96 -6.75 -10.38
CA VAL A 77 -4.61 -7.93 -10.95
C VAL A 77 -5.89 -8.30 -10.22
N ARG A 78 -5.93 -8.14 -8.90
CA ARG A 78 -7.04 -8.57 -8.04
C ARG A 78 -7.35 -7.57 -6.92
N PRO A 79 -7.91 -6.38 -7.21
CA PRO A 79 -8.17 -5.32 -6.23
C PRO A 79 -9.32 -5.68 -5.27
N ARG A 80 -9.11 -6.70 -4.44
CA ARG A 80 -10.06 -7.17 -3.41
C ARG A 80 -9.80 -6.46 -2.07
N PRO A 81 -10.76 -6.37 -1.16
CA PRO A 81 -10.55 -5.73 0.14
C PRO A 81 -9.36 -6.27 0.93
N ALA A 82 -9.14 -7.60 0.92
CA ALA A 82 -7.99 -8.21 1.58
C ALA A 82 -6.65 -7.76 0.98
N VAL A 83 -6.58 -7.60 -0.35
CA VAL A 83 -5.38 -7.12 -1.05
C VAL A 83 -5.13 -5.64 -0.72
N TRP A 84 -6.18 -4.82 -0.66
CA TRP A 84 -6.06 -3.44 -0.22
C TRP A 84 -5.62 -3.32 1.23
N GLY A 85 -6.17 -4.18 2.12
CA GLY A 85 -5.73 -4.26 3.51
C GLY A 85 -4.25 -4.65 3.63
N LEU A 86 -3.80 -5.60 2.82
CA LEU A 86 -2.40 -6.00 2.75
C LEU A 86 -1.51 -4.86 2.25
N ALA A 87 -1.94 -4.10 1.22
CA ALA A 87 -1.19 -2.95 0.72
C ALA A 87 -1.06 -1.84 1.78
N VAL A 88 -2.13 -1.57 2.54
CA VAL A 88 -2.08 -0.63 3.68
C VAL A 88 -1.09 -1.12 4.74
N LEU A 89 -1.12 -2.41 5.06
CA LEU A 89 -0.25 -2.98 6.07
C LEU A 89 1.22 -2.91 5.64
N VAL A 90 1.54 -3.37 4.43
CA VAL A 90 2.91 -3.41 3.92
C VAL A 90 3.48 -1.99 3.81
N ALA A 91 2.84 -1.11 3.04
CA ALA A 91 3.33 0.26 2.88
C ALA A 91 3.30 1.06 4.20
N GLY A 92 2.27 0.87 5.04
CA GLY A 92 2.17 1.58 6.31
C GLY A 92 3.19 1.13 7.34
N SER A 93 3.51 -0.17 7.40
CA SER A 93 4.56 -0.68 8.30
C SER A 93 5.96 -0.25 7.84
N ALA A 94 6.22 -0.22 6.53
CA ALA A 94 7.49 0.24 5.99
C ALA A 94 7.71 1.74 6.29
N ALA A 95 6.73 2.60 6.00
CA ALA A 95 6.78 4.02 6.38
C ALA A 95 6.98 4.22 7.90
N GLY A 96 6.26 3.41 8.70
CA GLY A 96 6.40 3.41 10.16
C GLY A 96 7.80 2.99 10.60
N ALA A 97 8.37 1.97 9.98
CA ALA A 97 9.74 1.51 10.26
C ALA A 97 10.78 2.57 9.91
N ALA A 98 10.65 3.24 8.75
CA ALA A 98 11.53 4.33 8.35
C ALA A 98 11.49 5.51 9.33
N ILE A 99 10.31 5.88 9.82
CA ILE A 99 10.15 6.91 10.85
C ILE A 99 10.75 6.42 12.16
N LEU A 100 10.43 5.21 12.60
CA LEU A 100 10.87 4.66 13.86
C LEU A 100 12.40 4.56 13.91
N SER A 101 13.03 4.02 12.83
CA SER A 101 14.49 3.92 12.74
C SER A 101 15.20 5.28 12.75
N THR A 102 14.49 6.36 12.45
CA THR A 102 15.08 7.70 12.45
C THR A 102 15.05 8.34 13.84
N TYR A 103 14.02 8.08 14.62
CA TYR A 103 13.79 8.82 15.87
C TYR A 103 13.91 7.98 17.13
N VAL A 104 13.93 6.65 17.01
CA VAL A 104 13.95 5.76 18.17
C VAL A 104 15.05 4.72 18.01
N ASP A 105 16.01 4.77 18.92
CA ASP A 105 17.03 3.71 19.06
C ASP A 105 16.42 2.54 19.85
N LEU A 106 16.04 1.50 19.10
CA LEU A 106 15.53 0.24 19.69
C LEU A 106 16.64 -0.78 19.92
N GLY A 107 17.85 -0.49 19.45
CA GLY A 107 18.91 -1.46 19.42
C GLY A 107 18.55 -2.71 18.61
N ARG A 108 19.20 -3.80 18.91
CA ARG A 108 18.98 -5.10 18.27
C ARG A 108 17.72 -5.79 18.78
N LEU A 109 16.89 -6.29 17.89
CA LEU A 109 15.67 -7.03 18.22
C LEU A 109 15.79 -8.50 17.79
N GLY A 110 16.44 -9.31 18.61
CA GLY A 110 16.68 -10.73 18.31
C GLY A 110 17.56 -10.91 17.05
N PRO A 111 17.06 -11.55 15.98
CA PRO A 111 17.80 -11.72 14.74
C PRO A 111 17.85 -10.45 13.88
N ILE A 112 17.05 -9.42 14.21
CA ILE A 112 17.01 -8.15 13.47
C ILE A 112 18.15 -7.28 13.96
N PRO A 113 19.01 -6.75 13.04
CA PRO A 113 20.11 -5.86 13.41
C PRO A 113 19.57 -4.54 14.01
N ASP A 114 20.46 -3.74 14.55
CA ASP A 114 20.14 -2.37 14.92
C ASP A 114 19.91 -1.56 13.65
N LEU A 115 18.68 -1.09 13.46
CA LEU A 115 18.26 -0.31 12.29
C LEU A 115 18.24 1.20 12.59
N TYR A 116 18.81 1.64 13.70
CA TYR A 116 18.79 3.05 14.08
C TYR A 116 19.66 3.89 13.15
N GLU A 117 19.04 4.79 12.43
CA GLU A 117 19.64 5.72 11.48
C GLU A 117 19.08 7.13 11.66
N PRO A 118 19.64 7.95 12.57
CA PRO A 118 19.05 9.24 12.97
C PRO A 118 19.23 10.36 11.92
N THR A 119 19.01 10.03 10.65
CA THR A 119 19.11 10.98 9.55
C THR A 119 18.15 10.68 8.42
N TRP A 120 17.68 11.73 7.74
CA TRP A 120 16.93 11.65 6.49
C TRP A 120 17.80 11.93 5.26
N SER A 121 19.06 12.24 5.46
CA SER A 121 19.99 12.59 4.34
C SER A 121 20.57 11.37 3.63
N LEU A 122 20.25 10.16 4.07
CA LEU A 122 20.63 8.94 3.35
C LEU A 122 19.94 8.87 1.98
N PRO A 123 20.71 8.52 0.93
CA PRO A 123 20.15 8.42 -0.40
C PRO A 123 18.99 7.42 -0.44
N GLY A 124 17.82 7.87 -0.85
CA GLY A 124 16.63 7.02 -1.01
C GLY A 124 15.69 6.96 0.19
N LYS A 125 16.15 7.10 1.44
CA LYS A 125 15.32 6.96 2.65
C LYS A 125 14.07 7.85 2.63
N ALA A 126 14.23 9.14 2.36
CA ALA A 126 13.09 10.06 2.29
C ALA A 126 12.16 9.75 1.11
N LEU A 127 12.71 9.30 -0.03
CA LEU A 127 11.93 8.90 -1.21
C LEU A 127 11.12 7.64 -0.92
N SER A 128 11.73 6.61 -0.32
CA SER A 128 11.06 5.38 0.05
C SER A 128 9.94 5.65 1.05
N ALA A 129 10.25 6.30 2.18
CA ALA A 129 9.26 6.65 3.20
C ALA A 129 8.10 7.48 2.64
N GLY A 130 8.37 8.41 1.73
CA GLY A 130 7.36 9.20 1.04
C GLY A 130 6.48 8.36 0.12
N ALA A 131 7.07 7.46 -0.65
CA ALA A 131 6.35 6.52 -1.52
C ALA A 131 5.49 5.55 -0.70
N GLU A 132 6.02 5.00 0.37
CA GLU A 132 5.33 4.10 1.31
C GLU A 132 4.11 4.79 1.95
N ALA A 133 4.30 5.99 2.52
CA ALA A 133 3.23 6.76 3.13
C ALA A 133 2.13 7.11 2.10
N PHE A 134 2.51 7.53 0.90
CA PHE A 134 1.59 7.79 -0.19
C PHE A 134 0.85 6.52 -0.64
N GLY A 135 1.57 5.42 -0.82
CA GLY A 135 1.01 4.12 -1.19
C GLY A 135 0.01 3.61 -0.17
N ALA A 136 0.33 3.71 1.13
CA ALA A 136 -0.56 3.37 2.23
C ALA A 136 -1.84 4.21 2.22
N ALA A 137 -1.73 5.52 2.04
CA ALA A 137 -2.88 6.43 1.97
C ALA A 137 -3.78 6.13 0.76
N ALA A 138 -3.19 5.91 -0.43
CA ALA A 138 -3.93 5.55 -1.64
C ALA A 138 -4.66 4.20 -1.47
N ALA A 139 -3.98 3.20 -0.89
CA ALA A 139 -4.57 1.89 -0.61
C ALA A 139 -5.70 1.97 0.43
N ALA A 140 -5.54 2.74 1.49
CA ALA A 140 -6.57 2.95 2.51
C ALA A 140 -7.83 3.63 1.91
N LEU A 141 -7.64 4.62 1.06
CA LEU A 141 -8.73 5.28 0.34
C LEU A 141 -9.46 4.31 -0.60
N ALA A 142 -8.74 3.44 -1.31
CA ALA A 142 -9.33 2.43 -2.17
C ALA A 142 -10.12 1.41 -1.35
N LEU A 143 -9.56 0.92 -0.24
CA LEU A 143 -10.22 0.00 0.68
C LEU A 143 -11.53 0.59 1.20
N GLY A 144 -11.52 1.83 1.69
CA GLY A 144 -12.70 2.51 2.18
C GLY A 144 -13.80 2.63 1.12
N ARG A 145 -13.43 2.94 -0.14
CA ARG A 145 -14.39 3.02 -1.25
C ARG A 145 -15.01 1.67 -1.60
N VAL A 146 -14.20 0.60 -1.62
CA VAL A 146 -14.68 -0.75 -1.90
C VAL A 146 -15.61 -1.25 -0.80
N LEU A 147 -15.27 -1.03 0.48
CA LEU A 147 -16.10 -1.41 1.62
C LEU A 147 -17.42 -0.62 1.64
N ALA A 148 -17.38 0.69 1.46
CA ALA A 148 -18.59 1.51 1.39
C ALA A 148 -19.52 1.09 0.23
N GLY A 149 -18.97 0.69 -0.92
CA GLY A 149 -19.73 0.14 -2.02
C GLY A 149 -20.46 -1.15 -1.65
N ARG A 150 -19.81 -2.07 -0.94
CA ARG A 150 -20.41 -3.34 -0.49
C ARG A 150 -21.54 -3.14 0.50
N LEU A 151 -21.38 -2.25 1.46
CA LEU A 151 -22.42 -1.95 2.47
C LEU A 151 -23.69 -1.41 1.82
N ARG A 152 -23.56 -0.55 0.81
CA ARG A 152 -24.73 0.00 0.08
C ARG A 152 -25.50 -1.07 -0.70
N HIS A 153 -24.81 -2.10 -1.22
CA HIS A 153 -25.47 -3.18 -1.95
C HIS A 153 -26.11 -4.21 -1.02
N GLY A 154 -25.56 -4.42 0.18
CA GLY A 154 -26.12 -5.32 1.19
C GLY A 154 -27.39 -4.76 1.88
N ALA A 155 -27.63 -3.45 1.81
CA ALA A 155 -28.80 -2.77 2.40
C ALA A 155 -29.99 -2.68 1.43
N GLY A 156 -30.06 -3.51 0.37
CA GLY A 156 -31.20 -3.56 -0.56
C GLY A 156 -32.51 -3.90 0.14
N PRO A 157 -33.68 -3.52 -0.45
CA PRO A 157 -34.98 -3.74 0.17
C PRO A 157 -35.19 -5.22 0.47
N ARG A 158 -35.46 -5.55 1.74
CA ARG A 158 -35.95 -6.88 2.09
C ARG A 158 -37.26 -7.14 1.35
N PRO A 159 -37.47 -8.30 0.69
CA PRO A 159 -38.76 -8.64 0.15
C PRO A 159 -39.78 -8.55 1.29
N ARG A 160 -40.83 -7.77 1.05
CA ARG A 160 -41.99 -7.74 1.97
C ARG A 160 -42.67 -9.10 1.90
N PRO A 161 -43.09 -9.69 3.05
CA PRO A 161 -43.82 -10.93 3.10
C PRO A 161 -45.16 -10.87 2.37
#